data_6eaa12f5993a9adc01e772350b311dd3
#
_entry.id   6eaa12f5993a9adc01e772350b311dd3
#
_cell.length_a   1.000
_cell.length_b   1.000
_cell.length_c   1.000
_cell.angle_alpha   90.00
_cell.angle_beta   90.00
_cell.angle_gamma   90.00
#
_symmetry.space_group_name_H-M   'P 1'
#
loop_
_entity.id
_entity.type
_entity.pdbx_description
1 polymer ?
#
loop_
_entity_poly.entity_id
_entity_poly.type
_entity_poly.pdbx_seq_one_letter_code
_entity_poly.pdbx_strand_id
1 'polypeptide(L)'
;MVEDTKQFYRIAIVGGTGKEGKGLAYRWVLAGHEVIIGSRQYEKAQRAVATVNELFDEESDLLKGMENKDAVEACDIAVITVPYAAHRPTLESLKDVLDGKIVVDVVVPIVPPKVTKVQMPPEGSVAQEAQAILGDNCNVVDAFQNISHERLLAEGDVDCDVLVAGKGKAARQIVLGLVKDTGLKGWDAGQIENCVVVEGLTSVLIGLNIQHHVHASGIRITGILNQV
;
A
#
# COMPACT_ATOMS: atom_id res chain seq x y z
N MET A 1 25.80 -0.95 19.12
CA MET A 1 24.36 -1.09 18.78
C MET A 1 23.91 0.28 18.34
N VAL A 2 23.58 0.46 17.05
CA VAL A 2 22.91 1.68 16.58
C VAL A 2 21.49 1.53 17.09
N GLU A 3 21.03 2.42 17.97
CA GLU A 3 19.62 2.50 18.33
C GLU A 3 18.85 2.72 17.02
N ASP A 4 18.02 1.77 16.66
CA ASP A 4 17.11 1.83 15.53
C ASP A 4 15.99 2.82 15.92
N THR A 5 16.32 4.14 15.81
CA THR A 5 15.36 5.18 16.14
C THR A 5 14.25 5.11 15.11
N LYS A 6 13.07 4.64 15.55
CA LYS A 6 11.86 4.56 14.72
C LYS A 6 11.59 5.93 14.10
N GLN A 7 11.52 5.96 12.77
CA GLN A 7 11.20 7.17 12.03
C GLN A 7 9.68 7.25 11.82
N PHE A 8 9.07 8.37 12.16
CA PHE A 8 7.66 8.64 11.92
C PHE A 8 7.49 9.47 10.66
N TYR A 9 6.44 9.18 9.91
CA TYR A 9 6.12 9.82 8.62
C TYR A 9 4.69 10.36 8.64
N ARG A 10 4.44 11.36 7.82
CA ARG A 10 3.11 11.74 7.38
C ARG A 10 2.80 10.97 6.10
N ILE A 11 1.79 10.11 6.15
CA ILE A 11 1.44 9.17 5.09
C ILE A 11 0.09 9.60 4.49
N ALA A 12 0.06 9.96 3.21
CA ALA A 12 -1.20 10.20 2.50
C ALA A 12 -1.65 8.90 1.81
N ILE A 13 -2.89 8.49 2.06
CA ILE A 13 -3.50 7.33 1.39
C ILE A 13 -4.48 7.85 0.33
N VAL A 14 -4.02 7.95 -0.91
CA VAL A 14 -4.81 8.41 -2.06
C VAL A 14 -5.89 7.39 -2.41
N GLY A 15 -7.15 7.82 -2.42
CA GLY A 15 -8.28 6.91 -2.57
C GLY A 15 -8.52 6.03 -1.33
N GLY A 16 -8.02 6.43 -0.16
CA GLY A 16 -8.00 5.66 1.08
C GLY A 16 -9.36 5.35 1.72
N THR A 17 -10.46 5.67 1.07
CA THR A 17 -11.83 5.40 1.58
C THR A 17 -12.25 3.94 1.41
N GLY A 18 -11.48 3.13 0.66
CA GLY A 18 -11.68 1.70 0.47
C GLY A 18 -11.29 0.87 1.69
N LYS A 19 -11.55 -0.44 1.63
CA LYS A 19 -11.24 -1.35 2.75
C LYS A 19 -9.75 -1.46 3.00
N GLU A 20 -8.94 -1.56 1.93
CA GLU A 20 -7.48 -1.64 2.00
C GLU A 20 -6.89 -0.37 2.61
N GLY A 21 -7.28 0.80 2.08
CA GLY A 21 -6.79 2.09 2.59
C GLY A 21 -7.13 2.32 4.06
N LYS A 22 -8.33 1.93 4.50
CA LYS A 22 -8.73 2.01 5.92
C LYS A 22 -7.94 1.05 6.80
N GLY A 23 -7.66 -0.16 6.32
CA GLY A 23 -6.84 -1.13 7.04
C GLY A 23 -5.40 -0.65 7.24
N LEU A 24 -4.78 -0.11 6.18
CA LEU A 24 -3.44 0.49 6.26
C LEU A 24 -3.44 1.71 7.19
N ALA A 25 -4.46 2.59 7.08
CA ALA A 25 -4.60 3.76 7.97
C ALA A 25 -4.64 3.34 9.45
N TYR A 26 -5.47 2.36 9.79
CA TYR A 26 -5.57 1.83 11.14
C TYR A 26 -4.21 1.34 11.68
N ARG A 27 -3.50 0.50 10.91
CA ARG A 27 -2.21 -0.06 11.32
C ARG A 27 -1.12 1.00 11.50
N TRP A 28 -1.02 1.97 10.59
CA TRP A 28 0.01 3.00 10.69
C TRP A 28 -0.29 4.02 11.79
N VAL A 29 -1.55 4.34 12.06
CA VAL A 29 -1.92 5.17 13.22
C VAL A 29 -1.56 4.45 14.53
N LEU A 30 -1.86 3.15 14.67
CA LEU A 30 -1.42 2.34 15.82
C LEU A 30 0.10 2.35 15.98
N ALA A 31 0.83 2.40 14.87
CA ALA A 31 2.28 2.48 14.88
C ALA A 31 2.83 3.88 15.21
N GLY A 32 1.97 4.91 15.28
CA GLY A 32 2.33 6.28 15.62
C GLY A 32 2.61 7.20 14.43
N HIS A 33 2.34 6.78 13.19
CA HIS A 33 2.44 7.66 12.02
C HIS A 33 1.25 8.62 11.94
N GLU A 34 1.48 9.83 11.41
CA GLU A 34 0.39 10.72 11.00
C GLU A 34 -0.15 10.22 9.65
N VAL A 35 -1.46 9.92 9.60
CA VAL A 35 -2.10 9.36 8.39
C VAL A 35 -3.17 10.30 7.87
N ILE A 36 -3.16 10.55 6.57
CA ILE A 36 -4.12 11.40 5.90
C ILE A 36 -4.88 10.55 4.87
N ILE A 37 -6.15 10.26 5.16
CA ILE A 37 -7.02 9.58 4.20
C ILE A 37 -7.42 10.57 3.10
N GLY A 38 -6.95 10.32 1.89
CA GLY A 38 -7.28 11.10 0.71
C GLY A 38 -8.51 10.58 -0.03
N SER A 39 -9.30 11.49 -0.58
CA SER A 39 -10.44 11.19 -1.45
C SER A 39 -10.62 12.29 -2.50
N ARG A 40 -11.38 12.01 -3.57
CA ARG A 40 -11.83 13.04 -4.53
C ARG A 40 -12.90 13.97 -3.93
N GLN A 41 -13.48 13.62 -2.80
CA GLN A 41 -14.52 14.36 -2.09
C GLN A 41 -14.16 14.38 -0.61
N TYR A 42 -14.01 15.56 -0.07
CA TYR A 42 -13.64 15.78 1.34
C TYR A 42 -14.55 15.03 2.31
N GLU A 43 -15.88 15.06 2.09
CA GLU A 43 -16.84 14.41 2.98
C GLU A 43 -16.70 12.88 3.01
N LYS A 44 -16.20 12.27 1.90
CA LYS A 44 -15.91 10.83 1.89
C LYS A 44 -14.65 10.51 2.69
N ALA A 45 -13.64 11.38 2.64
CA ALA A 45 -12.46 11.24 3.46
C ALA A 45 -12.82 11.33 4.94
N GLN A 46 -13.64 12.31 5.34
CA GLN A 46 -14.08 12.48 6.73
C GLN A 46 -14.90 11.27 7.24
N ARG A 47 -15.80 10.72 6.42
CA ARG A 47 -16.52 9.49 6.78
C ARG A 47 -15.60 8.28 6.94
N ALA A 48 -14.55 8.19 6.13
CA ALA A 48 -13.57 7.11 6.28
C ALA A 48 -12.73 7.28 7.56
N VAL A 49 -12.35 8.50 7.91
CA VAL A 49 -11.71 8.83 9.19
C VAL A 49 -12.59 8.41 10.35
N ALA A 50 -13.86 8.80 10.36
CA ALA A 50 -14.81 8.40 11.41
C ALA A 50 -14.89 6.86 11.53
N THR A 51 -15.00 6.14 10.39
CA THR A 51 -15.03 4.67 10.39
C THR A 51 -13.75 4.04 10.98
N VAL A 52 -12.58 4.64 10.72
CA VAL A 52 -11.31 4.12 11.27
C VAL A 52 -11.18 4.49 12.75
N ASN A 53 -11.64 5.67 13.16
CA ASN A 53 -11.63 6.09 14.56
C ASN A 53 -12.52 5.19 15.45
N GLU A 54 -13.61 4.61 14.91
CA GLU A 54 -14.42 3.61 15.61
C GLU A 54 -13.65 2.34 16.03
N LEU A 55 -12.45 2.12 15.45
CA LEU A 55 -11.58 0.98 15.78
C LEU A 55 -10.60 1.27 16.93
N PHE A 56 -10.52 2.50 17.39
CA PHE A 56 -9.69 2.90 18.52
C PHE A 56 -10.55 3.13 19.77
N ASP A 57 -9.96 2.95 20.95
CA ASP A 57 -10.64 3.24 22.23
C ASP A 57 -10.96 4.75 22.37
N GLU A 58 -10.10 5.61 21.81
CA GLU A 58 -10.27 7.06 21.74
C GLU A 58 -9.92 7.56 20.33
N GLU A 59 -10.54 8.67 19.89
CA GLU A 59 -10.23 9.28 18.60
C GLU A 59 -8.74 9.67 18.52
N SER A 60 -8.11 9.36 17.38
CA SER A 60 -6.70 9.63 17.18
C SER A 60 -6.47 10.96 16.48
N ASP A 61 -5.70 11.85 17.09
CA ASP A 61 -5.23 13.10 16.48
C ASP A 61 -4.26 12.86 15.29
N LEU A 62 -3.75 11.64 15.15
CA LEU A 62 -2.86 11.25 14.06
C LEU A 62 -3.60 10.92 12.75
N LEU A 63 -4.94 10.85 12.77
CA LEU A 63 -5.74 10.50 11.62
C LEU A 63 -6.53 11.69 11.09
N LYS A 64 -6.33 12.05 9.82
CA LYS A 64 -6.99 13.18 9.17
C LYS A 64 -7.62 12.78 7.83
N GLY A 65 -8.61 13.54 7.38
CA GLY A 65 -9.21 13.38 6.05
C GLY A 65 -9.05 14.65 5.23
N MET A 66 -8.65 14.49 3.96
CA MET A 66 -8.43 15.62 3.03
C MET A 66 -8.86 15.25 1.61
N GLU A 67 -8.91 16.21 0.70
CA GLU A 67 -8.90 15.89 -0.72
C GLU A 67 -7.54 15.30 -1.14
N ASN A 68 -7.53 14.45 -2.19
CA ASN A 68 -6.32 13.72 -2.57
C ASN A 68 -5.10 14.63 -2.79
N LYS A 69 -5.30 15.77 -3.43
CA LYS A 69 -4.21 16.70 -3.73
C LYS A 69 -3.63 17.30 -2.45
N ASP A 70 -4.46 17.81 -1.58
CA ASP A 70 -4.06 18.42 -0.31
C ASP A 70 -3.38 17.39 0.60
N ALA A 71 -3.88 16.14 0.61
CA ALA A 71 -3.27 15.03 1.34
C ALA A 71 -1.83 14.76 0.84
N VAL A 72 -1.64 14.71 -0.48
CA VAL A 72 -0.32 14.47 -1.08
C VAL A 72 0.63 15.65 -0.84
N GLU A 73 0.15 16.89 -0.94
CA GLU A 73 0.98 18.07 -0.63
C GLU A 73 1.48 18.06 0.80
N ALA A 74 0.66 17.59 1.74
CA ALA A 74 0.99 17.56 3.17
C ALA A 74 1.85 16.35 3.60
N CYS A 75 2.05 15.33 2.75
CA CYS A 75 2.69 14.08 3.15
C CYS A 75 4.18 13.99 2.83
N ASP A 76 4.86 13.08 3.52
CA ASP A 76 6.23 12.65 3.21
C ASP A 76 6.19 11.46 2.24
N ILE A 77 5.21 10.55 2.38
CA ILE A 77 5.03 9.33 1.57
C ILE A 77 3.58 9.26 1.10
N ALA A 78 3.37 9.03 -0.20
CA ALA A 78 2.05 8.81 -0.78
C ALA A 78 1.81 7.31 -1.02
N VAL A 79 0.60 6.84 -0.70
CA VAL A 79 0.16 5.45 -0.89
C VAL A 79 -1.04 5.44 -1.83
N ILE A 80 -0.96 4.72 -2.93
CA ILE A 80 -2.02 4.68 -3.95
C ILE A 80 -2.90 3.46 -3.75
N THR A 81 -4.17 3.67 -3.39
CA THR A 81 -5.15 2.59 -3.09
C THR A 81 -6.40 2.66 -3.96
N VAL A 82 -6.32 3.31 -5.11
CA VAL A 82 -7.45 3.44 -6.03
C VAL A 82 -7.67 2.14 -6.83
N PRO A 83 -8.89 1.87 -7.33
CA PRO A 83 -9.08 0.79 -8.30
C PRO A 83 -8.22 0.99 -9.56
N TYR A 84 -7.75 -0.11 -10.18
CA TYR A 84 -6.86 -0.06 -11.34
C TYR A 84 -7.39 0.85 -12.48
N ALA A 85 -8.68 0.79 -12.77
CA ALA A 85 -9.29 1.66 -13.80
C ALA A 85 -9.17 3.17 -13.50
N ALA A 86 -8.94 3.55 -12.23
CA ALA A 86 -8.75 4.94 -11.82
C ALA A 86 -7.26 5.28 -11.60
N HIS A 87 -6.34 4.32 -11.71
CA HIS A 87 -4.94 4.47 -11.36
C HIS A 87 -4.24 5.54 -12.23
N ARG A 88 -4.17 5.33 -13.54
CA ARG A 88 -3.55 6.27 -14.49
C ARG A 88 -4.11 7.70 -14.35
N PRO A 89 -5.43 7.96 -14.45
CA PRO A 89 -5.95 9.32 -14.34
C PRO A 89 -5.71 9.95 -12.96
N THR A 90 -5.64 9.15 -11.89
CA THR A 90 -5.30 9.67 -10.56
C THR A 90 -3.85 10.11 -10.50
N LEU A 91 -2.90 9.30 -10.99
CA LEU A 91 -1.48 9.67 -11.01
C LEU A 91 -1.22 10.89 -11.89
N GLU A 92 -1.82 10.95 -13.08
CA GLU A 92 -1.71 12.11 -13.97
C GLU A 92 -2.21 13.40 -13.29
N SER A 93 -3.31 13.33 -12.54
CA SER A 93 -3.88 14.49 -11.83
C SER A 93 -3.06 14.95 -10.63
N LEU A 94 -2.23 14.08 -10.06
CA LEU A 94 -1.42 14.34 -8.87
C LEU A 94 0.07 14.43 -9.17
N LYS A 95 0.48 14.33 -10.43
CA LYS A 95 1.87 14.23 -10.85
C LYS A 95 2.76 15.33 -10.26
N ASP A 96 2.29 16.57 -10.33
CA ASP A 96 3.07 17.73 -9.88
C ASP A 96 3.33 17.72 -8.37
N VAL A 97 2.35 17.25 -7.58
CA VAL A 97 2.46 17.21 -6.11
C VAL A 97 3.12 15.91 -5.60
N LEU A 98 3.23 14.89 -6.45
CA LEU A 98 3.97 13.65 -6.18
C LEU A 98 5.47 13.77 -6.50
N ASP A 99 5.90 14.80 -7.23
CA ASP A 99 7.30 14.95 -7.63
C ASP A 99 8.26 14.89 -6.42
N GLY A 100 9.32 14.12 -6.54
CA GLY A 100 10.32 13.92 -5.49
C GLY A 100 9.91 13.01 -4.33
N LYS A 101 8.69 12.47 -4.32
CA LYS A 101 8.19 11.62 -3.22
C LYS A 101 8.46 10.12 -3.45
N ILE A 102 8.39 9.37 -2.35
CA ILE A 102 8.20 7.91 -2.38
C ILE A 102 6.71 7.67 -2.57
N VAL A 103 6.39 6.86 -3.58
CA VAL A 103 5.02 6.46 -3.89
C VAL A 103 4.90 4.96 -3.67
N VAL A 104 4.16 4.56 -2.64
CA VAL A 104 3.83 3.15 -2.39
C VAL A 104 2.60 2.81 -3.22
N ASP A 105 2.76 1.92 -4.19
CA ASP A 105 1.65 1.46 -5.02
C ASP A 105 1.12 0.13 -4.49
N VAL A 106 -0.16 0.06 -4.13
CA VAL A 106 -0.82 -1.17 -3.70
C VAL A 106 -1.80 -1.69 -4.76
N VAL A 107 -1.85 -1.00 -5.91
CA VAL A 107 -2.78 -1.31 -6.98
C VAL A 107 -2.36 -2.58 -7.71
N VAL A 108 -3.35 -3.39 -8.10
CA VAL A 108 -3.16 -4.61 -8.88
C VAL A 108 -4.01 -4.54 -10.14
N PRO A 109 -3.52 -5.05 -11.29
CA PRO A 109 -4.22 -4.96 -12.56
C PRO A 109 -5.33 -6.02 -12.68
N ILE A 110 -6.28 -5.98 -11.74
CA ILE A 110 -7.45 -6.88 -11.75
C ILE A 110 -8.51 -6.32 -12.70
N VAL A 111 -8.82 -7.08 -13.75
CA VAL A 111 -9.83 -6.70 -14.74
C VAL A 111 -10.99 -7.71 -14.72
N PRO A 112 -12.15 -7.34 -14.13
CA PRO A 112 -13.34 -8.20 -14.15
C PRO A 112 -13.80 -8.53 -15.59
N PRO A 113 -14.42 -9.70 -15.82
CA PRO A 113 -14.76 -10.72 -14.84
C PRO A 113 -13.63 -11.73 -14.53
N LYS A 114 -12.46 -11.60 -15.17
CA LYS A 114 -11.39 -12.61 -15.11
C LYS A 114 -10.37 -12.31 -14.00
N VAL A 115 -10.84 -12.11 -12.78
CA VAL A 115 -10.03 -11.69 -11.61
C VAL A 115 -8.95 -12.70 -11.17
N THR A 116 -9.10 -13.97 -11.55
CA THR A 116 -8.13 -15.04 -11.26
C THR A 116 -7.07 -15.21 -12.35
N LYS A 117 -7.12 -14.38 -13.39
CA LYS A 117 -6.17 -14.42 -14.49
C LYS A 117 -5.24 -13.21 -14.39
N VAL A 118 -3.94 -13.47 -14.33
CA VAL A 118 -2.92 -12.41 -14.37
C VAL A 118 -3.05 -11.66 -15.69
N GLN A 119 -3.17 -10.34 -15.61
CA GLN A 119 -3.29 -9.42 -16.73
C GLN A 119 -2.43 -8.20 -16.42
N MET A 120 -1.29 -8.07 -17.10
CA MET A 120 -0.38 -6.95 -16.89
C MET A 120 -0.57 -5.87 -17.93
N PRO A 121 -0.32 -4.58 -17.58
CA PRO A 121 -0.28 -3.49 -18.55
C PRO A 121 0.91 -3.66 -19.52
N PRO A 122 0.91 -2.94 -20.66
CA PRO A 122 2.00 -2.99 -21.65
C PRO A 122 3.36 -2.61 -21.06
N GLU A 123 3.41 -1.79 -20.06
CA GLU A 123 4.62 -1.34 -19.34
C GLU A 123 5.27 -2.47 -18.52
N GLY A 124 4.59 -3.61 -18.32
CA GLY A 124 5.06 -4.79 -17.58
C GLY A 124 4.36 -4.97 -16.24
N SER A 125 4.17 -3.90 -15.46
CA SER A 125 3.45 -3.89 -14.19
C SER A 125 2.80 -2.53 -13.95
N VAL A 126 1.87 -2.46 -12.97
CA VAL A 126 1.22 -1.20 -12.56
C VAL A 126 2.25 -0.21 -12.00
N ALA A 127 3.20 -0.71 -11.22
CA ALA A 127 4.31 0.11 -10.71
C ALA A 127 5.20 0.66 -11.83
N GLN A 128 5.48 -0.13 -12.87
CA GLN A 128 6.24 0.36 -14.04
C GLN A 128 5.43 1.40 -14.83
N GLU A 129 4.12 1.22 -14.98
CA GLU A 129 3.23 2.23 -15.54
C GLU A 129 3.25 3.51 -14.70
N ALA A 130 3.12 3.39 -13.37
CA ALA A 130 3.19 4.52 -12.44
C ALA A 130 4.52 5.26 -12.55
N GLN A 131 5.64 4.53 -12.57
CA GLN A 131 6.97 5.12 -12.70
C GLN A 131 7.13 5.88 -14.03
N ALA A 132 6.60 5.35 -15.13
CA ALA A 132 6.64 6.02 -16.43
C ALA A 132 5.81 7.32 -16.44
N ILE A 133 4.67 7.33 -15.76
CA ILE A 133 3.82 8.52 -15.62
C ILE A 133 4.51 9.59 -14.76
N LEU A 134 5.02 9.21 -13.59
CA LEU A 134 5.54 10.13 -12.58
C LEU A 134 6.95 10.66 -12.91
N GLY A 135 7.73 9.90 -13.68
CA GLY A 135 9.09 10.29 -14.06
C GLY A 135 10.15 9.91 -13.03
N ASP A 136 11.38 10.38 -13.27
CA ASP A 136 12.56 9.87 -12.56
C ASP A 136 12.74 10.42 -11.14
N ASN A 137 12.11 11.54 -10.81
CA ASN A 137 12.20 12.14 -9.47
C ASN A 137 11.41 11.37 -8.43
N CYS A 138 10.38 10.61 -8.83
CA CYS A 138 9.63 9.74 -7.94
C CYS A 138 10.31 8.38 -7.79
N ASN A 139 10.11 7.76 -6.61
CA ASN A 139 10.45 6.36 -6.39
C ASN A 139 9.17 5.57 -6.17
N VAL A 140 8.73 4.82 -7.18
CA VAL A 140 7.56 3.94 -7.06
C VAL A 140 7.99 2.60 -6.47
N VAL A 141 7.28 2.17 -5.43
CA VAL A 141 7.55 0.93 -4.69
C VAL A 141 6.24 0.19 -4.45
N ASP A 142 6.16 -1.04 -4.94
CA ASP A 142 5.07 -1.98 -4.65
C ASP A 142 5.19 -2.55 -3.24
N ALA A 143 4.06 -2.60 -2.55
CA ALA A 143 3.89 -3.36 -1.31
C ALA A 143 2.40 -3.61 -1.05
N PHE A 144 2.08 -4.67 -0.28
CA PHE A 144 0.73 -5.03 0.17
C PHE A 144 -0.21 -5.67 -0.87
N GLN A 145 0.18 -5.88 -2.13
CA GLN A 145 -0.67 -6.49 -3.16
C GLN A 145 -1.16 -7.89 -2.78
N ASN A 146 -0.41 -8.61 -1.98
CA ASN A 146 -0.69 -9.98 -1.58
C ASN A 146 -1.34 -10.12 -0.19
N ILE A 147 -1.76 -9.01 0.44
CA ILE A 147 -2.43 -9.03 1.74
C ILE A 147 -3.93 -8.77 1.61
N SER A 148 -4.75 -9.51 2.33
CA SER A 148 -6.18 -9.21 2.43
C SER A 148 -6.43 -8.09 3.43
N HIS A 149 -7.30 -7.13 3.08
CA HIS A 149 -7.74 -6.08 4.00
C HIS A 149 -8.31 -6.61 5.32
N GLU A 150 -8.88 -7.83 5.33
CA GLU A 150 -9.38 -8.49 6.53
C GLU A 150 -8.24 -8.78 7.52
N ARG A 151 -7.05 -9.10 6.98
CA ARG A 151 -5.85 -9.32 7.79
C ARG A 151 -5.31 -8.03 8.40
N LEU A 152 -5.41 -6.90 7.69
CA LEU A 152 -4.99 -5.60 8.21
C LEU A 152 -5.87 -5.11 9.37
N LEU A 153 -7.14 -5.52 9.40
CA LEU A 153 -8.09 -5.17 10.46
C LEU A 153 -8.19 -6.22 11.57
N ALA A 154 -7.56 -7.39 11.40
CA ALA A 154 -7.56 -8.43 12.42
C ALA A 154 -6.67 -8.07 13.61
N GLU A 155 -7.07 -8.46 14.81
CA GLU A 155 -6.25 -8.35 16.01
C GLU A 155 -5.10 -9.38 15.98
N GLY A 156 -3.96 -9.01 16.58
CA GLY A 156 -2.80 -9.89 16.73
C GLY A 156 -1.89 -9.98 15.49
N ASP A 157 -1.02 -10.98 15.50
CA ASP A 157 -0.04 -11.22 14.44
C ASP A 157 -0.71 -11.70 13.15
N VAL A 158 -0.29 -11.13 12.04
CA VAL A 158 -0.77 -11.53 10.72
C VAL A 158 0.18 -12.55 10.12
N ASP A 159 -0.29 -13.79 9.94
CA ASP A 159 0.48 -14.88 9.32
C ASP A 159 0.55 -14.73 7.79
N CYS A 160 1.22 -13.69 7.34
CA CYS A 160 1.44 -13.39 5.93
C CYS A 160 2.69 -12.52 5.76
N ASP A 161 3.50 -12.81 4.75
CA ASP A 161 4.63 -11.99 4.37
C ASP A 161 4.25 -11.01 3.25
N VAL A 162 4.92 -9.86 3.21
CA VAL A 162 4.75 -8.83 2.16
C VAL A 162 6.01 -8.74 1.33
N LEU A 163 5.88 -8.82 0.01
CA LEU A 163 6.97 -8.55 -0.92
C LEU A 163 7.01 -7.06 -1.23
N VAL A 164 8.21 -6.48 -1.18
CA VAL A 164 8.46 -5.07 -1.49
C VAL A 164 9.41 -5.00 -2.68
N ALA A 165 8.95 -4.49 -3.81
CA ALA A 165 9.75 -4.30 -5.01
C ALA A 165 9.59 -2.87 -5.54
N GLY A 166 10.59 -2.31 -6.22
CA GLY A 166 10.43 -0.96 -6.77
C GLY A 166 11.74 -0.22 -7.01
N LYS A 167 11.61 1.02 -7.47
CA LYS A 167 12.74 1.89 -7.75
C LYS A 167 13.42 2.38 -6.47
N GLY A 168 14.73 2.31 -6.46
CA GLY A 168 15.56 2.88 -5.38
C GLY A 168 15.65 2.00 -4.12
N LYS A 169 16.86 1.50 -3.81
CA LYS A 169 17.08 0.66 -2.62
C LYS A 169 16.67 1.38 -1.32
N ALA A 170 16.99 2.68 -1.21
CA ALA A 170 16.64 3.45 -0.01
C ALA A 170 15.12 3.57 0.16
N ALA A 171 14.38 3.79 -0.92
CA ALA A 171 12.91 3.85 -0.89
C ALA A 171 12.31 2.50 -0.47
N ARG A 172 12.81 1.38 -1.00
CA ARG A 172 12.35 0.04 -0.56
C ARG A 172 12.62 -0.22 0.91
N GLN A 173 13.76 0.22 1.45
CA GLN A 173 14.06 0.07 2.88
C GLN A 173 13.10 0.87 3.77
N ILE A 174 12.72 2.09 3.35
CA ILE A 174 11.69 2.88 4.05
C ILE A 174 10.35 2.14 4.01
N VAL A 175 9.94 1.62 2.85
CA VAL A 175 8.68 0.88 2.70
C VAL A 175 8.69 -0.42 3.50
N LEU A 176 9.83 -1.12 3.59
CA LEU A 176 9.99 -2.29 4.49
C LEU A 176 9.77 -1.91 5.95
N GLY A 177 10.24 -0.74 6.37
CA GLY A 177 9.92 -0.17 7.70
C GLY A 177 8.42 0.01 7.90
N LEU A 178 7.73 0.61 6.91
CA LEU A 178 6.27 0.77 6.95
C LEU A 178 5.51 -0.56 6.98
N VAL A 179 6.01 -1.59 6.28
CA VAL A 179 5.44 -2.95 6.36
C VAL A 179 5.61 -3.52 7.76
N LYS A 180 6.80 -3.41 8.35
CA LYS A 180 7.08 -3.84 9.73
C LYS A 180 6.15 -3.14 10.73
N ASP A 181 5.90 -1.86 10.52
CA ASP A 181 5.02 -1.04 11.38
C ASP A 181 3.55 -1.47 11.30
N THR A 182 3.13 -2.18 10.26
CA THR A 182 1.80 -2.82 10.22
C THR A 182 1.72 -4.15 10.96
N GLY A 183 2.82 -4.63 11.56
CA GLY A 183 2.91 -5.94 12.20
C GLY A 183 3.18 -7.09 11.23
N LEU A 184 3.46 -6.79 9.95
CA LEU A 184 3.75 -7.77 8.91
C LEU A 184 5.26 -7.94 8.70
N LYS A 185 5.67 -9.08 8.17
CA LYS A 185 7.04 -9.33 7.75
C LYS A 185 7.22 -8.95 6.29
N GLY A 186 8.11 -7.98 6.03
CA GLY A 186 8.45 -7.53 4.68
C GLY A 186 9.73 -8.19 4.15
N TRP A 187 9.78 -8.40 2.82
CA TRP A 187 10.96 -8.91 2.12
C TRP A 187 11.28 -8.00 0.93
N ASP A 188 12.56 -7.57 0.82
CA ASP A 188 13.03 -6.83 -0.36
C ASP A 188 13.06 -7.78 -1.56
N ALA A 189 12.06 -7.66 -2.43
CA ALA A 189 11.94 -8.44 -3.67
C ALA A 189 12.71 -7.81 -4.84
N GLY A 190 13.42 -6.71 -4.62
CA GLY A 190 14.33 -6.12 -5.58
C GLY A 190 13.77 -5.00 -6.43
N GLN A 191 14.24 -4.91 -7.66
CA GLN A 191 13.98 -3.77 -8.55
C GLN A 191 12.55 -3.79 -9.10
N ILE A 192 12.16 -2.68 -9.74
CA ILE A 192 10.79 -2.43 -10.22
C ILE A 192 10.30 -3.46 -11.24
N GLU A 193 11.20 -4.10 -11.98
CA GLU A 193 10.88 -5.19 -12.91
C GLU A 193 10.27 -6.40 -12.18
N ASN A 194 10.56 -6.59 -10.91
CA ASN A 194 10.01 -7.67 -10.09
C ASN A 194 8.58 -7.40 -9.61
N CYS A 195 8.07 -6.17 -9.76
CA CYS A 195 6.68 -5.83 -9.42
C CYS A 195 5.67 -6.68 -10.20
N VAL A 196 6.02 -7.12 -11.41
CA VAL A 196 5.18 -8.04 -12.20
C VAL A 196 4.83 -9.32 -11.43
N VAL A 197 5.75 -9.85 -10.63
CA VAL A 197 5.53 -11.05 -9.81
C VAL A 197 4.68 -10.70 -8.58
N VAL A 198 4.98 -9.57 -7.93
CA VAL A 198 4.28 -9.11 -6.73
C VAL A 198 2.80 -8.88 -7.02
N GLU A 199 2.50 -8.12 -8.08
CA GLU A 199 1.13 -7.84 -8.52
C GLU A 199 0.41 -9.10 -9.04
N GLY A 200 1.12 -9.96 -9.79
CA GLY A 200 0.57 -11.18 -10.36
C GLY A 200 0.10 -12.19 -9.31
N LEU A 201 0.74 -12.23 -8.15
CA LEU A 201 0.33 -13.09 -7.03
C LEU A 201 -1.11 -12.86 -6.59
N THR A 202 -1.62 -11.65 -6.64
CA THR A 202 -2.99 -11.34 -6.21
C THR A 202 -4.02 -12.16 -6.98
N SER A 203 -3.91 -12.25 -8.31
CA SER A 203 -4.82 -13.07 -9.12
C SER A 203 -4.73 -14.56 -8.78
N VAL A 204 -3.53 -15.05 -8.47
CA VAL A 204 -3.30 -16.44 -8.04
C VAL A 204 -3.94 -16.70 -6.69
N LEU A 205 -3.74 -15.82 -5.71
CA LEU A 205 -4.33 -15.92 -4.37
C LEU A 205 -5.85 -15.85 -4.40
N ILE A 206 -6.44 -14.98 -5.24
CA ILE A 206 -7.90 -14.95 -5.48
C ILE A 206 -8.37 -16.32 -6.02
N GLY A 207 -7.63 -16.90 -6.97
CA GLY A 207 -7.94 -18.22 -7.51
C GLY A 207 -7.93 -19.32 -6.43
N LEU A 208 -6.91 -19.32 -5.57
CA LEU A 208 -6.80 -20.24 -4.44
C LEU A 208 -7.93 -20.02 -3.43
N ASN A 209 -8.28 -18.78 -3.11
CA ASN A 209 -9.41 -18.48 -2.23
C ASN A 209 -10.72 -19.09 -2.75
N ILE A 210 -10.99 -18.93 -4.04
CA ILE A 210 -12.19 -19.50 -4.66
C ILE A 210 -12.15 -21.03 -4.64
N GLN A 211 -11.04 -21.64 -5.03
CA GLN A 211 -10.87 -23.09 -5.12
C GLN A 211 -11.01 -23.78 -3.76
N HIS A 212 -10.49 -23.17 -2.70
CA HIS A 212 -10.45 -23.74 -1.36
C HIS A 212 -11.50 -23.17 -0.41
N HIS A 213 -12.41 -22.30 -0.90
CA HIS A 213 -13.47 -21.67 -0.09
C HIS A 213 -12.94 -20.93 1.13
N VAL A 214 -11.82 -20.21 0.96
CA VAL A 214 -11.22 -19.34 1.98
C VAL A 214 -11.22 -17.88 1.51
N HIS A 215 -10.97 -16.91 2.40
CA HIS A 215 -11.12 -15.49 2.07
C HIS A 215 -9.80 -14.68 2.10
N ALA A 216 -8.78 -15.21 2.76
CA ALA A 216 -7.57 -14.41 3.06
C ALA A 216 -6.29 -15.27 2.98
N SER A 217 -6.11 -16.01 1.87
CA SER A 217 -4.83 -16.68 1.61
C SER A 217 -3.73 -15.62 1.42
N GLY A 218 -2.53 -15.96 1.83
CA GLY A 218 -1.33 -15.13 1.72
C GLY A 218 -0.12 -15.97 1.36
N ILE A 219 1.06 -15.40 1.48
CA ILE A 219 2.33 -16.09 1.24
C ILE A 219 3.22 -16.08 2.47
N ARG A 220 4.12 -17.06 2.53
CA ARG A 220 5.23 -17.11 3.50
C ARG A 220 6.52 -17.43 2.76
N ILE A 221 7.56 -16.68 3.04
CA ILE A 221 8.91 -16.96 2.54
C ILE A 221 9.59 -17.87 3.55
N THR A 222 9.99 -19.06 3.10
CA THR A 222 10.62 -20.09 3.93
C THR A 222 12.09 -20.26 3.57
N GLY A 223 12.86 -20.88 4.48
CA GLY A 223 14.27 -21.21 4.23
C GLY A 223 15.27 -20.08 4.47
N ILE A 224 14.81 -18.86 4.74
CA ILE A 224 15.65 -17.75 5.15
C ILE A 224 15.67 -17.72 6.68
N LEU A 225 16.77 -18.15 7.28
CA LEU A 225 16.96 -18.04 8.72
C LEU A 225 17.08 -16.56 9.07
N ASN A 226 16.34 -16.13 10.10
CA ASN A 226 16.49 -14.78 10.63
C ASN A 226 17.96 -14.59 11.00
N GLN A 227 18.66 -13.71 10.29
CA GLN A 227 19.93 -13.20 10.81
C GLN A 227 19.53 -12.32 12.01
N VAL A 228 19.84 -12.82 13.20
CA VAL A 228 19.68 -12.13 14.49
C VAL A 228 20.58 -10.91 14.54
#